data_c727c864f2ea5563393a7a050aec9efe
#
_entry.id   c727c864f2ea5563393a7a050aec9efe
#
_cell.length_a   1.000
_cell.length_b   1.000
_cell.length_c   1.000
_cell.angle_alpha   90.00
_cell.angle_beta   90.00
_cell.angle_gamma   90.00
#
_symmetry.space_group_name_H-M   'P 1'
#
loop_
_entity.id
_entity.type
_entity.pdbx_description
1 polymer ?
#
loop_
_entity_poly.entity_id
_entity_poly.type
_entity_poly.pdbx_seq_one_letter_code
_entity_poly.pdbx_strand_id
1 'polypeptide(L)'
;MQRRLGEVTGQGLRQLAWVCALAASLCAFAAGQKIKVIVDQDARGPGTSDQQAILVFLQSDKFEVLGVTTVSGDQWVKEETQHALRTLEIAGRTDVPVIEGAEYPLLNSREETERWESLYGKLAYKGCWTDFFPARRSTIYEEHYHPPDVVPPLSEGQPRTKPLPGTAAEFIVKMVHKYPGQVVLWAGGPLTNYALALKLDPAVATLAKEFVLMGGGLYADKGAIDAGAIDARREFNWWFDPEAARIVLRAPWKKLTITPIDISVKTRFTPQMQAEISKANTAVTRYLDKYSLPGYMWDEIAGAALIDPTIITVQKPMYMDIDVDHGASYGKTLFWDPSAKVPPYERLANVQFDLNTEKFYRLYIKLMTRPERP
;
A
#
# COMPACT_ATOMS: atom_id res chain seq x y z
N MET A 1 -13.13 14.92 78.34
CA MET A 1 -12.42 14.00 77.39
C MET A 1 -12.87 14.36 76.02
N GLN A 2 -12.23 15.42 75.39
CA GLN A 2 -12.57 15.95 74.06
C GLN A 2 -11.52 15.44 73.09
N ARG A 3 -11.94 14.67 72.04
CA ARG A 3 -11.09 14.28 70.93
C ARG A 3 -11.09 15.42 69.89
N ARG A 4 -9.90 15.89 69.57
CA ARG A 4 -9.67 16.86 68.47
C ARG A 4 -9.85 16.13 67.13
N LEU A 5 -10.71 16.66 66.30
CA LEU A 5 -10.76 16.31 64.87
C LEU A 5 -9.62 17.06 64.17
N GLY A 6 -8.73 16.33 63.51
CA GLY A 6 -7.61 16.90 62.80
C GLY A 6 -8.08 17.51 61.46
N GLU A 7 -7.74 18.79 61.26
CA GLU A 7 -7.89 19.50 60.01
C GLU A 7 -6.99 18.86 58.95
N VAL A 8 -7.59 18.31 57.89
CA VAL A 8 -6.88 17.92 56.68
C VAL A 8 -6.51 19.20 55.94
N THR A 9 -5.25 19.57 56.04
CA THR A 9 -4.71 20.79 55.47
C THR A 9 -4.79 20.75 53.93
N GLY A 10 -5.19 21.87 53.32
CA GLY A 10 -5.35 22.04 51.87
C GLY A 10 -4.09 21.76 51.02
N GLN A 11 -2.95 21.50 51.64
CA GLN A 11 -1.71 21.03 50.98
C GLN A 11 -1.80 19.57 50.47
N GLY A 12 -2.46 18.66 51.20
CA GLY A 12 -2.65 17.28 50.78
C GLY A 12 -3.53 17.13 49.55
N LEU A 13 -4.59 17.93 49.46
CA LEU A 13 -5.47 17.94 48.28
C LEU A 13 -4.77 18.51 47.03
N ARG A 14 -3.91 19.51 47.19
CA ARG A 14 -3.10 20.05 46.05
C ARG A 14 -2.05 19.06 45.58
N GLN A 15 -1.37 18.36 46.49
CA GLN A 15 -0.41 17.32 46.10
C GLN A 15 -1.07 16.13 45.38
N LEU A 16 -2.26 15.67 45.84
CA LEU A 16 -3.01 14.64 45.11
C LEU A 16 -3.43 15.08 43.68
N ALA A 17 -3.88 16.34 43.54
CA ALA A 17 -4.26 16.90 42.25
C ALA A 17 -3.06 16.96 41.29
N TRP A 18 -1.86 17.30 41.77
CA TRP A 18 -0.64 17.30 40.95
C TRP A 18 -0.17 15.90 40.56
N VAL A 19 -0.27 14.92 41.46
CA VAL A 19 0.06 13.53 41.17
C VAL A 19 -0.92 12.94 40.16
N CYS A 20 -2.21 13.22 40.28
CA CYS A 20 -3.21 12.79 39.31
C CYS A 20 -3.04 13.47 37.97
N ALA A 21 -2.66 14.76 37.90
CA ALA A 21 -2.38 15.47 36.67
C ALA A 21 -1.09 14.96 35.98
N LEU A 22 -0.03 14.64 36.75
CA LEU A 22 1.16 14.00 36.20
C LEU A 22 0.89 12.56 35.71
N ALA A 23 0.10 11.78 36.46
CA ALA A 23 -0.29 10.43 36.05
C ALA A 23 -1.18 10.46 34.79
N ALA A 24 -2.11 11.40 34.68
CA ALA A 24 -2.92 11.59 33.48
C ALA A 24 -2.07 12.04 32.29
N SER A 25 -1.08 12.92 32.49
CA SER A 25 -0.11 13.31 31.45
C SER A 25 0.81 12.15 31.04
N LEU A 26 1.25 11.32 31.98
CA LEU A 26 2.03 10.12 31.68
C LEU A 26 1.21 9.02 30.98
N CYS A 27 -0.07 8.87 31.31
CA CYS A 27 -0.99 7.98 30.58
C CYS A 27 -1.30 8.50 29.16
N ALA A 28 -1.39 9.82 28.94
CA ALA A 28 -1.53 10.38 27.60
C ALA A 28 -0.25 10.21 26.75
N PHE A 29 0.94 10.16 27.37
CA PHE A 29 2.20 9.85 26.69
C PHE A 29 2.37 8.36 26.34
N ALA A 30 1.61 7.46 26.98
CA ALA A 30 1.64 6.02 26.74
C ALA A 30 0.70 5.55 25.63
N ALA A 31 -0.16 6.40 25.10
CA ALA A 31 -0.84 6.17 23.82
C ALA A 31 0.20 6.40 22.72
N GLY A 32 0.84 5.30 22.25
CA GLY A 32 1.92 5.34 21.26
C GLY A 32 1.55 6.25 20.08
N GLN A 33 2.45 7.17 19.73
CA GLN A 33 2.25 8.10 18.63
C GLN A 33 1.91 7.33 17.36
N LYS A 34 0.78 7.66 16.72
CA LYS A 34 0.36 7.03 15.46
C LYS A 34 1.40 7.28 14.37
N ILE A 35 1.59 6.29 13.53
CA ILE A 35 2.46 6.38 12.35
C ILE A 35 1.73 7.19 11.29
N LYS A 36 2.26 8.34 10.90
CA LYS A 36 1.76 9.11 9.77
C LYS A 36 2.11 8.38 8.49
N VAL A 37 1.11 8.09 7.64
CA VAL A 37 1.31 7.34 6.41
C VAL A 37 0.54 7.97 5.25
N ILE A 38 1.16 7.99 4.07
CA ILE A 38 0.50 8.17 2.78
C ILE A 38 0.45 6.80 2.12
N VAL A 39 -0.74 6.40 1.67
CA VAL A 39 -1.00 5.12 1.00
C VAL A 39 -1.20 5.41 -0.48
N ASP A 40 -0.27 4.97 -1.32
CA ASP A 40 -0.33 5.09 -2.78
C ASP A 40 -0.65 3.73 -3.38
N GLN A 41 -1.69 3.65 -4.23
CA GLN A 41 -2.21 2.39 -4.71
C GLN A 41 -2.84 2.53 -6.10
N ASP A 42 -2.61 1.54 -6.97
CA ASP A 42 -3.41 1.28 -8.15
C ASP A 42 -4.67 0.51 -7.73
N ALA A 43 -5.60 1.28 -7.18
CA ALA A 43 -6.68 0.85 -6.31
C ALA A 43 -7.81 0.13 -7.07
N ARG A 44 -7.47 -0.92 -7.82
CA ARG A 44 -8.46 -1.73 -8.54
C ARG A 44 -9.55 -2.21 -7.61
N GLY A 45 -10.78 -2.04 -8.03
CA GLY A 45 -11.97 -2.43 -7.28
C GLY A 45 -12.90 -3.34 -8.08
N PRO A 46 -13.96 -3.84 -7.40
CA PRO A 46 -14.13 -3.84 -5.95
C PRO A 46 -13.48 -5.04 -5.25
N GLY A 47 -13.07 -4.85 -3.99
CA GLY A 47 -12.71 -5.95 -3.08
C GLY A 47 -11.43 -6.72 -3.42
N THR A 48 -10.58 -6.21 -4.31
CA THR A 48 -9.29 -6.80 -4.67
C THR A 48 -8.25 -6.65 -3.54
N SER A 49 -7.06 -7.24 -3.74
CA SER A 49 -5.90 -7.07 -2.86
C SER A 49 -5.59 -5.59 -2.60
N ASP A 50 -5.68 -4.75 -3.62
CA ASP A 50 -5.42 -3.31 -3.55
C ASP A 50 -6.36 -2.61 -2.58
N GLN A 51 -7.67 -2.87 -2.70
CA GLN A 51 -8.67 -2.33 -1.77
C GLN A 51 -8.50 -2.91 -0.36
N GLN A 52 -8.14 -4.18 -0.24
CA GLN A 52 -7.87 -4.84 1.04
C GLN A 52 -6.63 -4.24 1.72
N ALA A 53 -5.59 -3.89 0.95
CA ALA A 53 -4.40 -3.21 1.47
C ALA A 53 -4.74 -1.80 2.01
N ILE A 54 -5.55 -1.01 1.31
CA ILE A 54 -6.07 0.27 1.81
C ILE A 54 -6.80 0.05 3.14
N LEU A 55 -7.65 -0.98 3.24
CA LEU A 55 -8.39 -1.31 4.47
C LEU A 55 -7.46 -1.70 5.63
N VAL A 56 -6.31 -2.33 5.39
CA VAL A 56 -5.30 -2.61 6.44
C VAL A 56 -4.88 -1.33 7.16
N PHE A 57 -4.65 -0.24 6.41
CA PHE A 57 -4.30 1.05 6.98
C PHE A 57 -5.48 1.73 7.67
N LEU A 58 -6.64 1.74 7.03
CA LEU A 58 -7.84 2.43 7.53
C LEU A 58 -8.39 1.78 8.82
N GLN A 59 -8.32 0.46 8.92
CA GLN A 59 -8.83 -0.30 10.06
C GLN A 59 -7.85 -0.37 11.24
N SER A 60 -6.61 0.06 11.09
CA SER A 60 -5.61 0.05 12.15
C SER A 60 -5.58 1.36 12.94
N ASP A 61 -5.50 1.25 14.29
CA ASP A 61 -5.26 2.41 15.16
C ASP A 61 -3.80 2.86 15.18
N LYS A 62 -2.91 2.05 14.62
CA LYS A 62 -1.48 2.36 14.55
C LYS A 62 -1.20 3.54 13.61
N PHE A 63 -2.10 3.80 12.67
CA PHE A 63 -1.88 4.79 11.63
C PHE A 63 -2.71 6.07 11.81
N GLU A 64 -2.09 7.18 11.47
CA GLU A 64 -2.72 8.41 11.02
C GLU A 64 -2.55 8.45 9.50
N VAL A 65 -3.57 7.99 8.76
CA VAL A 65 -3.56 8.02 7.30
C VAL A 65 -3.76 9.46 6.85
N LEU A 66 -2.72 10.07 6.28
CA LEU A 66 -2.74 11.46 5.83
C LEU A 66 -3.51 11.63 4.52
N GLY A 67 -3.54 10.59 3.70
CA GLY A 67 -4.28 10.52 2.46
C GLY A 67 -4.03 9.19 1.75
N VAL A 68 -4.94 8.85 0.84
CA VAL A 68 -4.79 7.79 -0.15
C VAL A 68 -4.57 8.46 -1.50
N THR A 69 -3.45 8.16 -2.16
CA THR A 69 -3.17 8.60 -3.52
C THR A 69 -3.38 7.43 -4.48
N THR A 70 -3.94 7.70 -5.65
CA THR A 70 -4.18 6.68 -6.66
C THR A 70 -3.26 6.87 -7.86
N VAL A 71 -3.01 5.81 -8.62
CA VAL A 71 -2.15 5.82 -9.80
C VAL A 71 -2.66 4.79 -10.79
N SER A 72 -2.63 5.05 -12.09
CA SER A 72 -2.97 4.00 -13.06
C SER A 72 -2.02 2.82 -12.98
N GLY A 73 -2.58 1.65 -13.00
CA GLY A 73 -1.89 0.37 -12.95
C GLY A 73 -2.85 -0.74 -13.34
N ASP A 74 -3.44 -1.39 -12.37
CA ASP A 74 -4.42 -2.47 -12.56
C ASP A 74 -5.68 -1.98 -13.30
N GLN A 75 -6.12 -0.75 -13.02
CA GLN A 75 -7.14 0.00 -13.76
C GLN A 75 -6.63 1.42 -14.09
N TRP A 76 -7.46 2.24 -14.73
CA TRP A 76 -7.14 3.64 -14.95
C TRP A 76 -7.38 4.47 -13.68
N VAL A 77 -6.53 5.44 -13.41
CA VAL A 77 -6.52 6.23 -12.17
C VAL A 77 -7.86 6.86 -11.83
N LYS A 78 -8.64 7.30 -12.82
CA LYS A 78 -9.97 7.89 -12.57
C LYS A 78 -10.95 6.87 -11.99
N GLU A 79 -10.94 5.65 -12.53
CA GLU A 79 -11.75 4.54 -12.04
C GLU A 79 -11.28 4.11 -10.65
N GLU A 80 -9.98 3.91 -10.46
CA GLU A 80 -9.37 3.55 -9.17
C GLU A 80 -9.65 4.59 -8.09
N THR A 81 -9.64 5.88 -8.46
CA THR A 81 -10.02 6.97 -7.55
C THR A 81 -11.47 6.80 -7.06
N GLN A 82 -12.40 6.41 -7.94
CA GLN A 82 -13.79 6.16 -7.53
C GLN A 82 -13.91 4.94 -6.63
N HIS A 83 -13.21 3.86 -6.93
CA HIS A 83 -13.16 2.67 -6.07
C HIS A 83 -12.55 3.00 -4.70
N ALA A 84 -11.45 3.73 -4.65
CA ALA A 84 -10.82 4.18 -3.39
C ALA A 84 -11.79 5.03 -2.56
N LEU A 85 -12.41 6.06 -3.15
CA LEU A 85 -13.43 6.89 -2.47
C LEU A 85 -14.55 6.03 -1.90
N ARG A 86 -15.06 5.07 -2.68
CA ARG A 86 -16.13 4.18 -2.23
C ARG A 86 -15.69 3.26 -1.09
N THR A 87 -14.48 2.73 -1.15
CA THR A 87 -13.90 1.92 -0.06
C THR A 87 -13.77 2.74 1.24
N LEU A 88 -13.34 3.99 1.15
CA LEU A 88 -13.27 4.88 2.32
C LEU A 88 -14.66 5.16 2.92
N GLU A 89 -15.68 5.36 2.08
CA GLU A 89 -17.07 5.49 2.53
C GLU A 89 -17.57 4.24 3.25
N ILE A 90 -17.31 3.06 2.69
CA ILE A 90 -17.69 1.77 3.28
C ILE A 90 -16.99 1.55 4.63
N ALA A 91 -15.72 1.96 4.73
CA ALA A 91 -14.95 1.89 5.97
C ALA A 91 -15.29 2.99 7.00
N GLY A 92 -16.20 3.92 6.68
CA GLY A 92 -16.53 5.07 7.53
C GLY A 92 -15.34 6.02 7.74
N ARG A 93 -14.47 6.16 6.71
CA ARG A 93 -13.22 6.93 6.77
C ARG A 93 -13.17 8.07 5.74
N THR A 94 -14.28 8.77 5.60
CA THR A 94 -14.37 9.97 4.74
C THR A 94 -13.56 11.16 5.27
N ASP A 95 -13.00 11.05 6.47
CA ASP A 95 -12.02 11.98 7.04
C ASP A 95 -10.66 11.93 6.33
N VAL A 96 -10.35 10.83 5.65
CA VAL A 96 -9.11 10.65 4.89
C VAL A 96 -9.32 11.11 3.45
N PRO A 97 -8.53 12.08 2.93
CA PRO A 97 -8.65 12.51 1.55
C PRO A 97 -8.13 11.44 0.58
N VAL A 98 -8.79 11.32 -0.57
CA VAL A 98 -8.27 10.62 -1.75
C VAL A 98 -7.77 11.65 -2.76
N ILE A 99 -6.60 11.45 -3.33
CA ILE A 99 -5.96 12.35 -4.27
C ILE A 99 -5.65 11.58 -5.57
N GLU A 100 -6.20 12.04 -6.67
CA GLU A 100 -5.92 11.48 -7.98
C GLU A 100 -4.48 11.76 -8.40
N GLY A 101 -3.79 10.76 -8.93
CA GLY A 101 -2.40 10.85 -9.34
C GLY A 101 -2.21 10.69 -10.85
N ALA A 102 -1.12 10.02 -11.21
CA ALA A 102 -0.70 9.88 -12.60
C ALA A 102 -1.64 8.98 -13.40
N GLU A 103 -2.10 9.50 -14.56
CA GLU A 103 -2.92 8.76 -15.51
C GLU A 103 -2.08 7.84 -16.40
N TYR A 104 -0.84 8.22 -16.68
CA TYR A 104 0.08 7.45 -17.53
C TYR A 104 1.42 7.22 -16.84
N PRO A 105 2.11 6.10 -17.14
CA PRO A 105 3.50 5.92 -16.76
C PRO A 105 4.39 6.98 -17.44
N LEU A 106 5.64 7.11 -17.00
CA LEU A 106 6.55 8.15 -17.47
C LEU A 106 6.89 8.00 -18.97
N LEU A 107 7.14 6.77 -19.42
CA LEU A 107 7.51 6.49 -20.82
C LEU A 107 6.76 5.31 -21.42
N ASN A 108 6.49 4.26 -20.63
CA ASN A 108 5.81 3.07 -21.14
C ASN A 108 4.39 3.41 -21.60
N SER A 109 3.87 2.68 -22.57
CA SER A 109 2.51 2.84 -23.09
C SER A 109 1.96 1.51 -23.57
N ARG A 110 0.66 1.48 -23.85
CA ARG A 110 0.01 0.33 -24.48
C ARG A 110 0.65 -0.01 -25.81
N GLU A 111 0.90 0.99 -26.66
CA GLU A 111 1.49 0.83 -27.98
C GLU A 111 2.92 0.29 -27.92
N GLU A 112 3.76 0.82 -27.01
CA GLU A 112 5.12 0.31 -26.82
C GLU A 112 5.08 -1.12 -26.25
N THR A 113 4.14 -1.43 -25.39
CA THR A 113 3.93 -2.78 -24.86
C THR A 113 3.50 -3.74 -25.97
N GLU A 114 2.56 -3.39 -26.83
CA GLU A 114 2.13 -4.21 -27.97
C GLU A 114 3.28 -4.44 -28.97
N ARG A 115 4.11 -3.42 -29.20
CA ARG A 115 5.33 -3.54 -29.99
C ARG A 115 6.33 -4.50 -29.35
N TRP A 116 6.58 -4.37 -28.05
CA TRP A 116 7.44 -5.28 -27.30
C TRP A 116 6.93 -6.72 -27.40
N GLU A 117 5.62 -6.92 -27.19
CA GLU A 117 4.97 -8.23 -27.30
C GLU A 117 5.13 -8.88 -28.68
N SER A 118 5.13 -8.08 -29.75
CA SER A 118 5.32 -8.58 -31.13
C SER A 118 6.71 -9.16 -31.35
N LEU A 119 7.72 -8.72 -30.56
CA LEU A 119 9.10 -9.13 -30.68
C LEU A 119 9.48 -10.25 -29.70
N TYR A 120 8.92 -10.21 -28.50
CA TYR A 120 9.42 -11.01 -27.36
C TYR A 120 8.37 -11.92 -26.73
N GLY A 121 7.13 -11.86 -27.16
CA GLY A 121 6.03 -12.69 -26.67
C GLY A 121 5.01 -11.95 -25.80
N LYS A 122 3.81 -12.53 -25.73
CA LYS A 122 2.67 -11.93 -25.05
C LYS A 122 2.83 -11.93 -23.53
N LEU A 123 2.49 -10.79 -22.92
CA LEU A 123 2.35 -10.66 -21.46
C LEU A 123 1.00 -11.27 -21.03
N ALA A 124 1.00 -11.97 -19.92
CA ALA A 124 -0.20 -12.60 -19.38
C ALA A 124 -1.16 -11.58 -18.76
N TYR A 125 -0.63 -10.48 -18.25
CA TYR A 125 -1.36 -9.40 -17.61
C TYR A 125 -0.68 -8.06 -17.91
N LYS A 126 -1.51 -7.03 -18.16
CA LYS A 126 -1.06 -5.68 -18.53
C LYS A 126 -1.85 -4.57 -17.80
N GLY A 127 -2.51 -4.92 -16.70
CA GLY A 127 -3.35 -3.96 -15.98
C GLY A 127 -4.42 -3.34 -16.87
N CYS A 128 -4.60 -2.02 -16.79
CA CYS A 128 -5.56 -1.25 -17.57
C CYS A 128 -5.39 -1.36 -19.11
N TRP A 129 -4.28 -1.91 -19.59
CA TRP A 129 -4.06 -2.17 -21.02
C TRP A 129 -4.48 -3.58 -21.46
N THR A 130 -4.98 -4.41 -20.55
CA THR A 130 -5.47 -5.74 -20.90
C THR A 130 -6.77 -5.64 -21.67
N ASP A 131 -6.85 -6.29 -22.84
CA ASP A 131 -8.04 -6.20 -23.70
C ASP A 131 -9.28 -6.83 -23.06
N PHE A 132 -9.09 -7.94 -22.36
CA PHE A 132 -10.16 -8.66 -21.69
C PHE A 132 -9.64 -9.43 -20.48
N PHE A 133 -10.27 -9.20 -19.34
CA PHE A 133 -10.03 -9.95 -18.11
C PHE A 133 -11.27 -10.77 -17.76
N PRO A 134 -11.24 -12.11 -17.93
CA PRO A 134 -12.44 -12.93 -17.82
C PRO A 134 -12.94 -13.03 -16.38
N ALA A 135 -14.25 -13.00 -16.21
CA ALA A 135 -14.97 -13.13 -14.94
C ALA A 135 -14.66 -14.41 -14.15
N ARG A 136 -14.01 -15.42 -14.74
CA ARG A 136 -13.61 -16.63 -14.02
C ARG A 136 -12.68 -16.40 -12.83
N ARG A 137 -11.98 -15.25 -12.78
CA ARG A 137 -11.23 -14.78 -11.61
C ARG A 137 -12.06 -13.83 -10.75
N SER A 138 -13.13 -13.29 -11.32
CA SER A 138 -14.18 -12.56 -10.63
C SER A 138 -15.52 -13.10 -11.09
N THR A 139 -16.27 -13.75 -10.22
CA THR A 139 -17.65 -14.16 -10.53
C THR A 139 -18.61 -12.99 -10.60
N ILE A 140 -18.14 -11.76 -10.38
CA ILE A 140 -18.94 -10.57 -10.17
C ILE A 140 -18.92 -9.66 -11.38
N TYR A 141 -17.79 -9.57 -12.11
CA TYR A 141 -17.65 -8.70 -13.28
C TYR A 141 -16.58 -9.22 -14.24
N GLU A 142 -16.75 -8.84 -15.50
CA GLU A 142 -15.76 -8.95 -16.56
C GLU A 142 -15.23 -7.56 -16.85
N GLU A 143 -13.93 -7.47 -17.09
CA GLU A 143 -13.29 -6.22 -17.46
C GLU A 143 -12.88 -6.27 -18.92
N HIS A 144 -13.20 -5.19 -19.64
CA HIS A 144 -12.77 -4.92 -20.99
C HIS A 144 -11.95 -3.66 -21.00
N TYR A 145 -10.98 -3.59 -21.89
CA TYR A 145 -10.25 -2.36 -22.12
C TYR A 145 -11.22 -1.20 -22.43
N HIS A 146 -10.99 -0.07 -21.80
CA HIS A 146 -11.65 1.20 -22.08
C HIS A 146 -10.65 2.35 -22.01
N PRO A 147 -10.91 3.51 -22.65
CA PRO A 147 -10.06 4.69 -22.55
C PRO A 147 -9.97 5.25 -21.12
N PRO A 148 -8.90 6.00 -20.79
CA PRO A 148 -8.67 6.50 -19.43
C PRO A 148 -9.70 7.53 -18.93
N ASP A 149 -10.44 8.17 -19.84
CA ASP A 149 -11.51 9.13 -19.54
C ASP A 149 -12.86 8.47 -19.25
N VAL A 150 -12.97 7.15 -19.43
CA VAL A 150 -14.17 6.38 -19.15
C VAL A 150 -14.06 5.77 -17.75
N VAL A 151 -15.08 5.98 -16.92
CA VAL A 151 -15.25 5.30 -15.64
C VAL A 151 -16.46 4.39 -15.73
N PRO A 152 -16.29 3.06 -15.74
CA PRO A 152 -17.42 2.14 -15.75
C PRO A 152 -18.28 2.29 -14.50
N PRO A 153 -19.57 1.88 -14.54
CA PRO A 153 -20.41 1.87 -13.36
C PRO A 153 -19.85 0.94 -12.28
N LEU A 154 -19.59 1.47 -11.09
CA LEU A 154 -19.07 0.69 -9.97
C LEU A 154 -20.15 -0.24 -9.41
N SER A 155 -19.90 -1.54 -9.34
CA SER A 155 -20.84 -2.55 -8.84
C SER A 155 -21.13 -2.42 -7.33
N GLU A 156 -20.19 -1.84 -6.56
CA GLU A 156 -20.33 -1.51 -5.15
C GLU A 156 -21.02 -0.16 -4.90
N GLY A 157 -21.41 0.51 -5.97
CA GLY A 157 -22.08 1.80 -5.96
C GLY A 157 -21.13 2.99 -6.07
N GLN A 158 -21.63 4.05 -6.69
CA GLN A 158 -20.87 5.29 -6.89
C GLN A 158 -20.57 5.99 -5.56
N PRO A 159 -19.36 6.54 -5.36
CA PRO A 159 -19.05 7.34 -4.19
C PRO A 159 -19.81 8.66 -4.20
N ARG A 160 -20.09 9.19 -3.01
CA ARG A 160 -20.66 10.52 -2.81
C ARG A 160 -19.58 11.56 -2.54
N THR A 161 -18.46 11.12 -1.98
CA THR A 161 -17.28 11.93 -1.75
C THR A 161 -16.54 12.19 -3.06
N LYS A 162 -15.68 13.20 -3.07
CA LYS A 162 -14.89 13.61 -4.23
C LYS A 162 -13.41 13.62 -3.89
N PRO A 163 -12.52 13.43 -4.87
CA PRO A 163 -11.10 13.54 -4.62
C PRO A 163 -10.73 14.96 -4.20
N LEU A 164 -9.69 15.07 -3.37
CA LEU A 164 -9.10 16.34 -3.02
C LEU A 164 -8.45 16.95 -4.28
N PRO A 165 -8.70 18.21 -4.63
CA PRO A 165 -8.07 18.86 -5.77
C PRO A 165 -6.53 18.91 -5.67
N GLY A 166 -5.85 18.79 -6.80
CA GLY A 166 -4.39 18.74 -6.92
C GLY A 166 -3.90 17.38 -7.37
N THR A 167 -2.61 17.17 -7.43
CA THR A 167 -1.99 15.92 -7.86
C THR A 167 -1.41 15.15 -6.67
N ALA A 168 -1.34 13.82 -6.80
CA ALA A 168 -0.71 12.97 -5.78
C ALA A 168 0.74 13.40 -5.50
N ALA A 169 1.51 13.74 -6.53
CA ALA A 169 2.90 14.18 -6.38
C ALA A 169 3.03 15.46 -5.54
N GLU A 170 2.20 16.48 -5.80
CA GLU A 170 2.17 17.72 -5.00
C GLU A 170 1.73 17.45 -3.55
N PHE A 171 0.75 16.56 -3.36
CA PHE A 171 0.30 16.17 -2.03
C PHE A 171 1.42 15.48 -1.24
N ILE A 172 2.15 14.55 -1.84
CA ILE A 172 3.30 13.87 -1.22
C ILE A 172 4.34 14.90 -0.79
N VAL A 173 4.78 15.78 -1.69
CA VAL A 173 5.73 16.86 -1.40
C VAL A 173 5.24 17.70 -0.21
N LYS A 174 4.01 18.19 -0.26
CA LYS A 174 3.40 18.99 0.79
C LYS A 174 3.42 18.29 2.15
N MET A 175 3.08 17.00 2.19
CA MET A 175 2.97 16.28 3.47
C MET A 175 4.33 15.97 4.09
N VAL A 176 5.36 15.63 3.31
CA VAL A 176 6.70 15.38 3.86
C VAL A 176 7.34 16.67 4.38
N HIS A 177 7.05 17.81 3.76
CA HIS A 177 7.47 19.12 4.27
C HIS A 177 6.69 19.54 5.54
N LYS A 178 5.40 19.24 5.59
CA LYS A 178 4.57 19.53 6.78
C LYS A 178 5.01 18.71 7.99
N TYR A 179 5.47 17.47 7.78
CA TYR A 179 5.84 16.53 8.84
C TYR A 179 7.22 15.91 8.59
N PRO A 180 8.31 16.70 8.56
CA PRO A 180 9.63 16.20 8.19
C PRO A 180 10.10 15.08 9.12
N GLY A 181 10.58 13.98 8.55
CA GLY A 181 11.05 12.79 9.26
C GLY A 181 9.96 11.96 9.96
N GLN A 182 8.67 12.26 9.74
CA GLN A 182 7.57 11.57 10.42
C GLN A 182 6.70 10.73 9.48
N VAL A 183 6.68 11.04 8.18
CA VAL A 183 5.78 10.39 7.22
C VAL A 183 6.41 9.12 6.68
N VAL A 184 5.72 8.01 6.85
CA VAL A 184 5.96 6.78 6.09
C VAL A 184 5.27 6.94 4.74
N LEU A 185 6.02 6.76 3.67
CA LEU A 185 5.48 6.64 2.33
C LEU A 185 5.29 5.15 2.05
N TRP A 186 4.12 4.76 1.57
CA TRP A 186 3.81 3.39 1.24
C TRP A 186 3.25 3.31 -0.19
N ALA A 187 3.71 2.32 -0.96
CA ALA A 187 3.24 2.07 -2.32
C ALA A 187 2.87 0.60 -2.52
N GLY A 188 1.68 0.35 -3.07
CA GLY A 188 1.21 -0.94 -3.51
C GLY A 188 1.00 -1.02 -5.04
N GLY A 189 1.21 0.07 -5.77
CA GLY A 189 1.07 0.17 -7.23
C GLY A 189 2.34 0.67 -7.93
N PRO A 190 2.24 1.02 -9.23
CA PRO A 190 3.32 1.63 -10.00
C PRO A 190 3.84 2.90 -9.33
N LEU A 191 5.16 3.13 -9.41
CA LEU A 191 5.84 4.16 -8.62
C LEU A 191 5.80 5.56 -9.24
N THR A 192 4.95 5.79 -10.23
CA THR A 192 4.86 7.02 -11.02
C THR A 192 4.65 8.26 -10.16
N ASN A 193 3.72 8.22 -9.18
CA ASN A 193 3.46 9.35 -8.30
C ASN A 193 4.69 9.74 -7.47
N TYR A 194 5.45 8.76 -6.96
CA TYR A 194 6.65 9.01 -6.20
C TYR A 194 7.82 9.49 -7.06
N ALA A 195 7.94 8.98 -8.30
CA ALA A 195 8.92 9.49 -9.25
C ALA A 195 8.65 10.95 -9.60
N LEU A 196 7.41 11.32 -9.85
CA LEU A 196 6.98 12.71 -10.08
C LEU A 196 7.24 13.58 -8.85
N ALA A 197 6.91 13.10 -7.64
CA ALA A 197 7.19 13.84 -6.41
C ALA A 197 8.69 14.11 -6.22
N LEU A 198 9.55 13.12 -6.49
CA LEU A 198 11.01 13.25 -6.45
C LEU A 198 11.55 14.20 -7.52
N LYS A 199 10.88 14.31 -8.68
CA LYS A 199 11.26 15.27 -9.73
C LYS A 199 10.82 16.69 -9.38
N LEU A 200 9.67 16.85 -8.72
CA LEU A 200 9.22 18.15 -8.19
C LEU A 200 10.12 18.63 -7.06
N ASP A 201 10.46 17.73 -6.13
CA ASP A 201 11.34 18.03 -5.00
C ASP A 201 12.16 16.80 -4.57
N PRO A 202 13.44 16.75 -4.91
CA PRO A 202 14.33 15.65 -4.50
C PRO A 202 14.45 15.47 -2.98
N ALA A 203 14.13 16.50 -2.18
CA ALA A 203 14.16 16.40 -0.72
C ALA A 203 13.12 15.44 -0.15
N VAL A 204 12.09 15.04 -0.92
CA VAL A 204 11.08 14.05 -0.51
C VAL A 204 11.74 12.81 0.09
N ALA A 205 12.79 12.26 -0.55
CA ALA A 205 13.46 11.07 -0.07
C ALA A 205 14.10 11.24 1.31
N THR A 206 14.68 12.41 1.57
CA THR A 206 15.37 12.71 2.85
C THR A 206 14.45 13.26 3.93
N LEU A 207 13.30 13.82 3.54
CA LEU A 207 12.25 14.31 4.45
C LEU A 207 11.33 13.19 4.91
N ALA A 208 11.12 12.15 4.12
CA ALA A 208 10.36 10.99 4.55
C ALA A 208 11.02 10.26 5.73
N LYS A 209 10.23 9.61 6.56
CA LYS A 209 10.70 8.73 7.64
C LYS A 209 11.29 7.43 7.06
N GLU A 210 10.52 6.79 6.21
CA GLU A 210 10.90 5.60 5.43
C GLU A 210 9.98 5.47 4.22
N PHE A 211 10.43 4.70 3.24
CA PHE A 211 9.62 4.28 2.12
C PHE A 211 9.45 2.76 2.15
N VAL A 212 8.22 2.29 2.06
CA VAL A 212 7.83 0.88 2.05
C VAL A 212 7.03 0.62 0.80
N LEU A 213 7.38 -0.41 0.04
CA LEU A 213 6.68 -0.72 -1.21
C LEU A 213 6.49 -2.22 -1.40
N MET A 214 5.41 -2.58 -2.08
CA MET A 214 5.24 -3.87 -2.74
C MET A 214 5.70 -3.74 -4.19
N GLY A 215 6.56 -4.62 -4.61
CA GLY A 215 7.01 -4.66 -6.01
C GLY A 215 8.36 -5.35 -6.20
N GLY A 216 8.67 -5.60 -7.46
CA GLY A 216 9.85 -6.34 -7.87
C GLY A 216 9.74 -7.84 -7.65
N GLY A 217 10.58 -8.59 -8.38
CA GLY A 217 10.66 -10.04 -8.28
C GLY A 217 12.11 -10.51 -8.31
N LEU A 218 12.46 -11.45 -7.46
CA LEU A 218 13.84 -11.95 -7.32
C LEU A 218 14.04 -13.29 -8.03
N TYR A 219 13.11 -14.22 -7.83
CA TYR A 219 13.22 -15.58 -8.31
C TYR A 219 11.96 -15.99 -9.08
N ALA A 220 12.17 -16.73 -10.17
CA ALA A 220 11.08 -17.36 -10.88
C ALA A 220 10.57 -18.55 -10.06
N ASP A 221 9.59 -18.37 -9.21
CA ASP A 221 8.92 -19.48 -8.55
C ASP A 221 7.59 -19.84 -9.25
N LYS A 222 7.08 -21.02 -8.92
CA LYS A 222 5.82 -21.50 -9.49
C LYS A 222 4.65 -20.59 -9.14
N GLY A 223 4.65 -19.96 -7.94
CA GLY A 223 3.58 -19.10 -7.49
C GLY A 223 3.47 -17.83 -8.35
N ALA A 224 4.59 -17.18 -8.63
CA ALA A 224 4.65 -16.01 -9.50
C ALA A 224 4.22 -16.36 -10.94
N ILE A 225 4.65 -17.52 -11.48
CA ILE A 225 4.23 -17.98 -12.80
C ILE A 225 2.73 -18.31 -12.83
N ASP A 226 2.22 -19.00 -11.81
CA ASP A 226 0.79 -19.33 -11.68
C ASP A 226 -0.09 -18.08 -11.55
N ALA A 227 0.47 -16.99 -11.04
CA ALA A 227 -0.19 -15.67 -10.95
C ALA A 227 -0.24 -14.91 -12.29
N GLY A 228 0.35 -15.47 -13.35
CA GLY A 228 0.32 -14.92 -14.70
C GLY A 228 1.56 -14.13 -15.10
N ALA A 229 2.60 -14.09 -14.27
CA ALA A 229 3.89 -13.52 -14.67
C ALA A 229 4.55 -14.42 -15.72
N ILE A 230 4.99 -13.83 -16.83
CA ILE A 230 5.78 -14.54 -17.85
C ILE A 230 7.18 -14.85 -17.31
N ASP A 231 7.70 -13.95 -16.50
CA ASP A 231 8.97 -14.04 -15.80
C ASP A 231 8.78 -13.39 -14.43
N ALA A 232 9.01 -14.11 -13.33
CA ALA A 232 8.81 -13.61 -11.97
C ALA A 232 9.57 -12.30 -11.67
N ARG A 233 10.69 -12.06 -12.35
CA ARG A 233 11.45 -10.83 -12.23
C ARG A 233 10.79 -9.63 -12.92
N ARG A 234 9.75 -9.86 -13.72
CA ARG A 234 8.94 -8.82 -14.34
C ARG A 234 7.64 -8.70 -13.57
N GLU A 235 7.75 -8.19 -12.35
CA GLU A 235 6.63 -7.93 -11.47
C GLU A 235 5.85 -6.71 -11.99
N PHE A 236 4.51 -6.73 -11.85
CA PHE A 236 3.62 -5.81 -12.55
C PHE A 236 3.85 -4.34 -12.16
N ASN A 237 3.91 -4.00 -10.88
CA ASN A 237 4.03 -2.61 -10.42
C ASN A 237 5.28 -1.90 -10.98
N TRP A 238 6.40 -2.62 -11.00
CA TRP A 238 7.65 -2.07 -11.53
C TRP A 238 7.69 -2.13 -13.05
N TRP A 239 7.14 -3.18 -13.65
CA TRP A 239 7.10 -3.31 -15.10
C TRP A 239 6.16 -2.30 -15.75
N PHE A 240 5.07 -1.88 -15.11
CA PHE A 240 4.12 -0.92 -15.67
C PHE A 240 4.79 0.45 -15.90
N ASP A 241 5.66 0.90 -14.99
CA ASP A 241 6.48 2.10 -15.13
C ASP A 241 7.93 1.87 -14.67
N PRO A 242 8.77 1.24 -15.51
CA PRO A 242 10.15 0.92 -15.15
C PRO A 242 11.00 2.15 -14.86
N GLU A 243 10.78 3.24 -15.57
CA GLU A 243 11.51 4.49 -15.38
C GLU A 243 11.19 5.12 -14.02
N ALA A 244 9.93 5.09 -13.60
CA ALA A 244 9.55 5.54 -12.27
C ALA A 244 10.16 4.65 -11.18
N ALA A 245 10.11 3.33 -11.37
CA ALA A 245 10.73 2.39 -10.44
C ALA A 245 12.22 2.66 -10.28
N ARG A 246 12.97 2.86 -11.38
CA ARG A 246 14.39 3.23 -11.33
C ARG A 246 14.65 4.54 -10.59
N ILE A 247 13.86 5.58 -10.85
CA ILE A 247 14.00 6.88 -10.15
C ILE A 247 13.83 6.69 -8.65
N VAL A 248 12.81 5.94 -8.24
CA VAL A 248 12.48 5.71 -6.84
C VAL A 248 13.52 4.84 -6.15
N LEU A 249 13.94 3.73 -6.76
CA LEU A 249 14.93 2.82 -6.17
C LEU A 249 16.28 3.48 -5.93
N ARG A 250 16.68 4.41 -6.79
CA ARG A 250 17.95 5.14 -6.69
C ARG A 250 17.90 6.38 -5.79
N ALA A 251 16.72 6.78 -5.34
CA ALA A 251 16.57 7.95 -4.47
C ALA A 251 17.23 7.70 -3.08
N PRO A 252 17.75 8.75 -2.42
CA PRO A 252 18.48 8.62 -1.17
C PRO A 252 17.55 8.49 0.05
N TRP A 253 16.70 7.46 0.07
CA TRP A 253 15.81 7.18 1.20
C TRP A 253 16.62 6.90 2.47
N LYS A 254 16.15 7.41 3.61
CA LYS A 254 16.72 7.05 4.92
C LYS A 254 16.57 5.56 5.22
N LYS A 255 15.44 5.01 4.81
CA LYS A 255 15.13 3.59 4.91
C LYS A 255 14.20 3.23 3.75
N LEU A 256 14.58 2.21 3.00
CA LEU A 256 13.78 1.60 1.94
C LEU A 256 13.49 0.16 2.31
N THR A 257 12.22 -0.23 2.33
CA THR A 257 11.78 -1.61 2.58
C THR A 257 10.96 -2.10 1.39
N ILE A 258 11.31 -3.26 0.87
CA ILE A 258 10.69 -3.86 -0.31
C ILE A 258 10.07 -5.21 0.06
N THR A 259 8.80 -5.38 -0.29
CA THR A 259 8.04 -6.63 -0.22
C THR A 259 7.90 -7.15 -1.65
N PRO A 260 8.80 -8.03 -2.14
CA PRO A 260 8.74 -8.52 -3.51
C PRO A 260 7.60 -9.52 -3.70
N ILE A 261 7.24 -9.77 -4.97
CA ILE A 261 6.21 -10.77 -5.33
C ILE A 261 6.50 -12.16 -4.73
N ASP A 262 7.77 -12.50 -4.55
CA ASP A 262 8.24 -13.77 -3.99
C ASP A 262 7.70 -14.09 -2.60
N ILE A 263 7.46 -13.07 -1.78
CA ILE A 263 6.84 -13.25 -0.46
C ILE A 263 5.31 -13.16 -0.54
N SER A 264 4.77 -12.30 -1.40
CA SER A 264 3.32 -12.12 -1.56
C SER A 264 2.63 -13.41 -2.02
N VAL A 265 3.24 -14.18 -2.93
CA VAL A 265 2.68 -15.48 -3.40
C VAL A 265 2.58 -16.55 -2.32
N LYS A 266 3.17 -16.34 -1.15
CA LYS A 266 3.03 -17.23 0.03
C LYS A 266 1.72 -17.04 0.78
N THR A 267 0.94 -16.01 0.46
CA THR A 267 -0.31 -15.69 1.17
C THR A 267 -1.50 -15.68 0.23
N ARG A 268 -2.64 -16.08 0.77
CA ARG A 268 -3.90 -16.12 0.01
C ARG A 268 -5.08 -15.69 0.87
N PHE A 269 -5.95 -14.87 0.30
CA PHE A 269 -7.31 -14.72 0.78
C PHE A 269 -8.08 -16.00 0.44
N THR A 270 -8.55 -16.71 1.47
CA THR A 270 -9.16 -18.03 1.29
C THR A 270 -10.66 -17.99 1.56
N PRO A 271 -11.47 -18.95 1.02
CA PRO A 271 -12.89 -19.06 1.35
C PRO A 271 -13.13 -19.20 2.85
N GLN A 272 -12.25 -19.89 3.58
CA GLN A 272 -12.35 -20.05 5.03
C GLN A 272 -12.13 -18.72 5.75
N MET A 273 -11.15 -17.93 5.32
CA MET A 273 -10.90 -16.59 5.84
C MET A 273 -12.09 -15.66 5.58
N GLN A 274 -12.65 -15.68 4.36
CA GLN A 274 -13.82 -14.92 3.98
C GLN A 274 -15.02 -15.27 4.87
N ALA A 275 -15.29 -16.55 5.06
CA ALA A 275 -16.38 -17.03 5.92
C ALA A 275 -16.19 -16.64 7.41
N GLU A 276 -14.94 -16.55 7.88
CA GLU A 276 -14.65 -16.09 9.24
C GLU A 276 -14.89 -14.58 9.38
N ILE A 277 -14.39 -13.79 8.44
CA ILE A 277 -14.55 -12.34 8.41
C ILE A 277 -16.04 -11.95 8.32
N SER A 278 -16.82 -12.63 7.50
CA SER A 278 -18.25 -12.35 7.26
C SER A 278 -19.11 -12.46 8.54
N LYS A 279 -18.66 -13.22 9.55
CA LYS A 279 -19.37 -13.35 10.83
C LYS A 279 -19.51 -12.03 11.59
N ALA A 280 -18.60 -11.09 11.39
CA ALA A 280 -18.63 -9.78 12.07
C ALA A 280 -19.74 -8.86 11.55
N ASN A 281 -20.25 -9.08 10.34
CA ASN A 281 -21.38 -8.38 9.72
C ASN A 281 -21.29 -6.85 9.75
N THR A 282 -20.10 -6.28 9.63
CA THR A 282 -19.86 -4.84 9.47
C THR A 282 -19.98 -4.42 8.00
N ALA A 283 -19.99 -3.12 7.70
CA ALA A 283 -20.00 -2.64 6.32
C ALA A 283 -18.78 -3.16 5.53
N VAL A 284 -17.60 -3.14 6.15
CA VAL A 284 -16.34 -3.66 5.56
C VAL A 284 -16.46 -5.17 5.29
N THR A 285 -16.94 -5.95 6.26
CA THR A 285 -17.01 -7.41 6.08
C THR A 285 -18.07 -7.83 5.07
N ARG A 286 -19.21 -7.12 4.99
CA ARG A 286 -20.21 -7.33 3.93
C ARG A 286 -19.65 -6.98 2.53
N TYR A 287 -18.82 -5.93 2.45
CA TYR A 287 -18.14 -5.57 1.20
C TYR A 287 -17.15 -6.66 0.78
N LEU A 288 -16.29 -7.12 1.68
CA LEU A 288 -15.34 -8.20 1.39
C LEU A 288 -16.05 -9.53 1.06
N ASP A 289 -17.15 -9.86 1.76
CA ASP A 289 -17.91 -11.06 1.48
C ASP A 289 -18.52 -11.07 0.08
N LYS A 290 -19.02 -9.91 -0.35
CA LYS A 290 -19.68 -9.78 -1.66
C LYS A 290 -18.70 -9.70 -2.82
N TYR A 291 -17.56 -9.02 -2.64
CA TYR A 291 -16.70 -8.61 -3.75
C TYR A 291 -15.32 -9.25 -3.76
N SER A 292 -14.79 -9.68 -2.61
CA SER A 292 -13.48 -10.31 -2.59
C SER A 292 -13.52 -11.75 -3.06
N LEU A 293 -12.50 -12.13 -3.82
CA LEU A 293 -12.37 -13.48 -4.37
C LEU A 293 -11.15 -14.17 -3.79
N PRO A 294 -11.18 -15.50 -3.65
CA PRO A 294 -10.01 -16.26 -3.30
C PRO A 294 -8.85 -15.99 -4.26
N GLY A 295 -7.73 -15.54 -3.74
CA GLY A 295 -6.58 -15.15 -4.55
C GLY A 295 -5.36 -14.82 -3.70
N TYR A 296 -4.29 -14.38 -4.33
CA TYR A 296 -3.10 -13.92 -3.62
C TYR A 296 -3.39 -12.60 -2.90
N MET A 297 -2.72 -12.40 -1.75
CA MET A 297 -2.70 -11.16 -1.00
C MET A 297 -1.38 -10.45 -1.32
N TRP A 298 -1.44 -9.57 -2.34
CA TRP A 298 -0.24 -8.98 -2.91
C TRP A 298 0.39 -7.94 -1.99
N ASP A 299 -0.41 -6.99 -1.50
CA ASP A 299 0.03 -5.72 -0.92
C ASP A 299 -0.16 -5.66 0.59
N GLU A 300 -1.09 -6.45 1.12
CA GLU A 300 -1.50 -6.40 2.53
C GLU A 300 -0.34 -6.71 3.48
N ILE A 301 0.63 -7.53 3.05
CA ILE A 301 1.82 -7.90 3.85
C ILE A 301 2.65 -6.66 4.16
N ALA A 302 2.92 -5.81 3.15
CA ALA A 302 3.73 -4.62 3.30
C ALA A 302 3.13 -3.64 4.34
N GLY A 303 1.79 -3.48 4.32
CA GLY A 303 1.06 -2.70 5.32
C GLY A 303 1.03 -3.37 6.70
N ALA A 304 0.76 -4.68 6.75
CA ALA A 304 0.71 -5.44 7.99
C ALA A 304 2.06 -5.47 8.72
N ALA A 305 3.18 -5.54 7.99
CA ALA A 305 4.52 -5.51 8.55
C ALA A 305 4.86 -4.17 9.22
N LEU A 306 4.25 -3.06 8.82
CA LEU A 306 4.35 -1.77 9.53
C LEU A 306 3.59 -1.77 10.85
N ILE A 307 2.51 -2.56 10.97
CA ILE A 307 1.74 -2.71 12.21
C ILE A 307 2.49 -3.63 13.18
N ASP A 308 2.95 -4.76 12.68
CA ASP A 308 3.70 -5.76 13.45
C ASP A 308 4.90 -6.29 12.64
N PRO A 309 6.09 -5.69 12.82
CA PRO A 309 7.29 -6.10 12.09
C PRO A 309 7.70 -7.56 12.31
N THR A 310 7.22 -8.20 13.38
CA THR A 310 7.55 -9.61 13.69
C THR A 310 6.77 -10.61 12.82
N ILE A 311 5.90 -10.13 11.93
CA ILE A 311 5.31 -10.92 10.85
C ILE A 311 6.40 -11.36 9.87
N ILE A 312 7.36 -10.50 9.58
CA ILE A 312 8.48 -10.81 8.70
C ILE A 312 9.52 -11.62 9.47
N THR A 313 9.81 -12.82 9.01
CA THR A 313 10.76 -13.75 9.65
C THR A 313 12.15 -13.71 9.03
N VAL A 314 12.23 -13.36 7.73
CA VAL A 314 13.50 -13.20 7.02
C VAL A 314 13.48 -11.90 6.23
N GLN A 315 14.44 -11.03 6.54
CA GLN A 315 14.69 -9.79 5.81
C GLN A 315 16.21 -9.62 5.64
N LYS A 316 16.64 -9.20 4.46
CA LYS A 316 18.07 -9.00 4.15
C LYS A 316 18.27 -7.69 3.40
N PRO A 317 19.43 -7.03 3.59
CA PRO A 317 19.81 -5.92 2.73
C PRO A 317 20.16 -6.45 1.33
N MET A 318 19.71 -5.75 0.28
CA MET A 318 20.09 -6.01 -1.12
C MET A 318 20.13 -4.71 -1.90
N TYR A 319 20.93 -4.63 -2.94
CA TYR A 319 20.76 -3.63 -3.98
C TYR A 319 19.68 -4.10 -4.94
N MET A 320 18.77 -3.21 -5.30
CA MET A 320 17.71 -3.52 -6.27
C MET A 320 17.55 -2.36 -7.25
N ASP A 321 17.41 -2.70 -8.51
CA ASP A 321 17.13 -1.78 -9.61
C ASP A 321 16.23 -2.46 -10.64
N ILE A 322 15.97 -1.80 -11.75
CA ILE A 322 15.15 -2.31 -12.84
C ILE A 322 15.81 -2.04 -14.19
N ASP A 323 15.66 -2.95 -15.13
CA ASP A 323 16.13 -2.77 -16.49
C ASP A 323 15.19 -1.84 -17.27
N VAL A 324 15.73 -0.71 -17.74
CA VAL A 324 15.01 0.26 -18.59
C VAL A 324 15.52 0.30 -20.02
N ASP A 325 16.40 -0.61 -20.42
CA ASP A 325 16.80 -0.76 -21.80
C ASP A 325 15.65 -1.43 -22.58
N HIS A 326 15.15 -0.78 -23.65
CA HIS A 326 13.98 -1.24 -24.41
C HIS A 326 14.23 -2.50 -25.24
N GLY A 327 14.90 -3.49 -24.63
CA GLY A 327 15.17 -4.83 -25.17
C GLY A 327 14.28 -5.90 -24.53
N ALA A 328 14.68 -7.16 -24.70
CA ALA A 328 13.96 -8.31 -24.16
C ALA A 328 13.84 -8.30 -22.63
N SER A 329 14.71 -7.61 -21.91
CA SER A 329 14.71 -7.51 -20.46
C SER A 329 14.04 -6.26 -19.90
N TYR A 330 13.47 -5.39 -20.73
CA TYR A 330 12.78 -4.20 -20.26
C TYR A 330 11.76 -4.51 -19.16
N GLY A 331 11.85 -3.77 -18.06
CA GLY A 331 10.99 -3.95 -16.89
C GLY A 331 11.35 -5.14 -15.99
N LYS A 332 12.52 -5.81 -16.19
CA LYS A 332 12.99 -6.86 -15.27
C LYS A 332 13.69 -6.27 -14.06
N THR A 333 13.38 -6.82 -12.89
CA THR A 333 14.10 -6.51 -11.65
C THR A 333 15.56 -6.96 -11.74
N LEU A 334 16.45 -6.07 -11.37
CA LEU A 334 17.87 -6.33 -11.18
C LEU A 334 18.18 -6.32 -9.69
N PHE A 335 19.01 -7.26 -9.21
CA PHE A 335 19.36 -7.31 -7.79
C PHE A 335 20.76 -7.86 -7.56
N TRP A 336 21.40 -7.41 -6.49
CA TRP A 336 22.74 -7.81 -6.12
C TRP A 336 22.88 -7.99 -4.62
N ASP A 337 23.74 -8.92 -4.24
CA ASP A 337 24.18 -9.11 -2.86
C ASP A 337 24.87 -7.83 -2.34
N PRO A 338 24.79 -7.50 -1.05
CA PRO A 338 25.45 -6.32 -0.48
C PRO A 338 26.97 -6.27 -0.67
N SER A 339 27.61 -7.43 -0.85
CA SER A 339 29.06 -7.54 -1.12
C SER A 339 29.43 -7.25 -2.58
N ALA A 340 28.44 -7.14 -3.48
CA ALA A 340 28.70 -6.88 -4.89
C ALA A 340 29.24 -5.46 -5.11
N LYS A 341 30.14 -5.33 -6.07
CA LYS A 341 30.60 -4.03 -6.53
C LYS A 341 29.57 -3.46 -7.52
N VAL A 342 28.74 -2.56 -7.04
CA VAL A 342 27.68 -1.92 -7.83
C VAL A 342 28.02 -0.47 -8.17
N PRO A 343 27.35 0.14 -9.15
CA PRO A 343 27.48 1.58 -9.41
C PRO A 343 27.14 2.44 -8.18
N PRO A 344 27.72 3.63 -8.03
CA PRO A 344 27.59 4.45 -6.81
C PRO A 344 26.18 5.04 -6.60
N TYR A 345 25.31 4.96 -7.59
CA TYR A 345 23.93 5.40 -7.50
C TYR A 345 22.97 4.29 -6.99
N GLU A 346 23.43 3.04 -6.93
CA GLU A 346 22.61 1.96 -6.36
C GLU A 346 22.44 2.12 -4.85
N ARG A 347 21.27 1.78 -4.34
CA ARG A 347 20.91 1.93 -2.92
C ARG A 347 20.54 0.58 -2.30
N LEU A 348 20.99 0.39 -1.06
CA LEU A 348 20.57 -0.76 -0.28
C LEU A 348 19.12 -0.59 0.17
N ALA A 349 18.34 -1.63 -0.05
CA ALA A 349 17.00 -1.79 0.48
C ALA A 349 16.94 -2.96 1.47
N ASN A 350 16.00 -2.90 2.41
CA ASN A 350 15.64 -4.03 3.26
C ASN A 350 14.61 -4.88 2.51
N VAL A 351 15.02 -6.01 1.97
CA VAL A 351 14.16 -6.88 1.17
C VAL A 351 13.60 -8.01 2.03
N GLN A 352 12.31 -8.20 2.00
CA GLN A 352 11.58 -9.21 2.78
C GLN A 352 11.50 -10.52 1.99
N PHE A 353 11.86 -11.65 2.64
CA PHE A 353 11.96 -12.96 1.98
C PHE A 353 10.98 -13.99 2.55
N ASP A 354 10.62 -13.85 3.83
CA ASP A 354 9.75 -14.83 4.47
C ASP A 354 8.94 -14.21 5.60
N LEU A 355 7.81 -14.87 5.91
CA LEU A 355 6.86 -14.37 6.90
C LEU A 355 6.24 -15.51 7.72
N ASN A 356 5.74 -15.14 8.90
CA ASN A 356 4.82 -15.98 9.67
C ASN A 356 3.39 -15.78 9.14
N THR A 357 2.96 -16.64 8.23
CA THR A 357 1.66 -16.57 7.55
C THR A 357 0.48 -16.60 8.52
N GLU A 358 0.52 -17.44 9.56
CA GLU A 358 -0.54 -17.50 10.56
C GLU A 358 -0.68 -16.19 11.34
N LYS A 359 0.46 -15.58 11.71
CA LYS A 359 0.47 -14.30 12.41
C LYS A 359 -0.09 -13.19 11.53
N PHE A 360 0.28 -13.18 10.25
CA PHE A 360 -0.26 -12.26 9.27
C PHE A 360 -1.78 -12.43 9.13
N TYR A 361 -2.29 -13.64 8.94
CA TYR A 361 -3.72 -13.91 8.79
C TYR A 361 -4.52 -13.51 10.04
N ARG A 362 -4.02 -13.82 11.24
CA ARG A 362 -4.68 -13.39 12.50
C ARG A 362 -4.77 -11.87 12.60
N LEU A 363 -3.70 -11.15 12.23
CA LEU A 363 -3.73 -9.69 12.22
C LEU A 363 -4.73 -9.17 11.18
N TYR A 364 -4.70 -9.69 9.97
CA TYR A 364 -5.58 -9.29 8.88
C TYR A 364 -7.06 -9.50 9.26
N ILE A 365 -7.44 -10.69 9.72
CA ILE A 365 -8.81 -10.98 10.16
C ILE A 365 -9.23 -10.03 11.29
N LYS A 366 -8.36 -9.81 12.27
CA LYS A 366 -8.62 -8.86 13.37
C LYS A 366 -8.89 -7.44 12.87
N LEU A 367 -8.17 -6.99 11.85
CA LEU A 367 -8.38 -5.66 11.27
C LEU A 367 -9.71 -5.60 10.52
N MET A 368 -9.98 -6.57 9.65
CA MET A 368 -11.19 -6.57 8.81
C MET A 368 -12.48 -6.73 9.63
N THR A 369 -12.43 -7.49 10.74
CA THR A 369 -13.59 -7.72 11.63
C THR A 369 -13.77 -6.64 12.70
N ARG A 370 -13.04 -5.55 12.61
CA ARG A 370 -13.14 -4.46 13.56
C ARG A 370 -14.55 -3.87 13.56
N PRO A 371 -15.12 -3.52 14.75
CA PRO A 371 -16.39 -2.80 14.81
C PRO A 371 -16.36 -1.50 14.00
N GLU A 372 -17.50 -1.15 13.44
CA GLU A 372 -17.65 0.15 12.76
C GLU A 372 -17.30 1.29 13.72
N ARG A 373 -16.69 2.31 13.19
CA ARG A 373 -16.40 3.52 13.96
C ARG A 373 -17.71 4.28 14.19
N PRO A 374 -17.93 4.83 15.39
CA PRO A 374 -19.14 5.60 15.70
C PRO A 374 -19.25 6.87 14.86
#